data_5a0092f979039739b3f2352d1c0bd6f9
#
_entry.id   5a0092f979039739b3f2352d1c0bd6f9
#
_cell.length_a   1.000
_cell.length_b   1.000
_cell.length_c   1.000
_cell.angle_alpha   90.00
_cell.angle_beta   90.00
_cell.angle_gamma   90.00
#
_symmetry.space_group_name_H-M   'P 1'
#
loop_
_entity.id
_entity.type
_entity.pdbx_description
1 polymer ?
#
loop_
_entity_poly.entity_id
_entity_poly.type
_entity_poly.pdbx_seq_one_letter_code
_entity_poly.pdbx_strand_id
1 'polypeptide(L)'
;MKKIGIGESDFKGLRIRDNYYIDKTMYIKDIIDNESRVILVTRPRRFGKTLNMSMLKYYFDCTQKDSEELFKDLKIMKQEEKYISKLGYYPVIYVTLKDAGLMNYDLMMMQLKTIMMEVFYEHRYVLKKGEMSEGERRIFNRMLSAEANEIDIMNSLKLLSKLLNQYYNKPVILLIDEYDVPLQQAYIHGYYEEAVGFYKIFYGTTFKDNPYLEKTVITGVSRVAKESIFSRRKQF
;
A
#
# COMPACT_ATOMS: atom_id res chain seq x y z
N MET A 1 4.42 26.90 -21.73
CA MET A 1 5.47 26.07 -21.11
C MET A 1 4.86 25.42 -19.87
N LYS A 2 4.90 24.09 -19.74
CA LYS A 2 4.35 23.38 -18.56
C LYS A 2 5.15 23.74 -17.32
N LYS A 3 4.44 23.94 -16.18
CA LYS A 3 5.08 24.25 -14.89
C LYS A 3 5.68 22.98 -14.27
N ILE A 4 6.77 23.13 -13.53
CA ILE A 4 7.34 22.04 -12.73
C ILE A 4 6.56 21.99 -11.41
N GLY A 5 5.94 20.85 -11.12
CA GLY A 5 5.23 20.60 -9.85
C GLY A 5 6.22 20.30 -8.72
N ILE A 6 6.90 21.32 -8.21
CA ILE A 6 7.85 21.15 -7.10
C ILE A 6 7.11 20.68 -5.85
N GLY A 7 7.53 19.54 -5.29
CA GLY A 7 6.91 18.95 -4.09
C GLY A 7 5.62 18.19 -4.33
N GLU A 8 5.11 18.10 -5.57
CA GLU A 8 3.92 17.30 -5.87
C GLU A 8 4.28 15.83 -5.85
N SER A 9 3.64 15.07 -4.97
CA SER A 9 3.79 13.62 -4.82
C SER A 9 2.55 12.83 -5.23
N ASP A 10 1.44 13.53 -5.56
CA ASP A 10 0.22 12.92 -6.06
C ASP A 10 0.15 12.98 -7.58
N PHE A 11 0.01 11.80 -8.22
CA PHE A 11 -0.04 11.68 -9.67
C PHE A 11 -1.26 12.40 -10.28
N LYS A 12 -2.45 12.26 -9.65
CA LYS A 12 -3.66 12.92 -10.12
C LYS A 12 -3.52 14.44 -10.07
N GLY A 13 -3.01 14.98 -8.94
CA GLY A 13 -2.75 16.41 -8.79
C GLY A 13 -1.79 16.95 -9.85
N LEU A 14 -0.72 16.19 -10.14
CA LEU A 14 0.26 16.53 -11.16
C LEU A 14 -0.37 16.57 -12.57
N ARG A 15 -1.22 15.61 -12.91
CA ARG A 15 -1.88 15.50 -14.23
C ARG A 15 -2.96 16.57 -14.43
N ILE A 16 -3.82 16.81 -13.42
CA ILE A 16 -4.92 17.79 -13.52
C ILE A 16 -4.38 19.22 -13.66
N ARG A 17 -3.26 19.54 -12.97
CA ARG A 17 -2.63 20.86 -13.07
C ARG A 17 -1.79 21.05 -14.32
N ASP A 18 -1.77 20.08 -15.22
CA ASP A 18 -0.94 20.06 -16.44
C ASP A 18 0.53 20.38 -16.17
N ASN A 19 1.05 19.89 -15.05
CA ASN A 19 2.46 20.04 -14.70
C ASN A 19 3.33 19.17 -15.62
N TYR A 20 4.62 19.57 -15.76
CA TYR A 20 5.58 18.76 -16.50
C TYR A 20 5.76 17.39 -15.81
N TYR A 21 5.47 16.33 -16.55
CA TYR A 21 5.61 14.95 -16.09
C TYR A 21 6.56 14.18 -17.01
N ILE A 22 7.60 13.59 -16.44
CA ILE A 22 8.43 12.61 -17.13
C ILE A 22 7.70 11.28 -17.09
N ASP A 23 7.19 10.83 -18.23
CA ASP A 23 6.40 9.62 -18.33
C ASP A 23 7.18 8.37 -17.87
N LYS A 24 6.81 7.86 -16.72
CA LYS A 24 7.31 6.62 -16.11
C LYS A 24 6.27 5.50 -16.11
N THR A 25 5.20 5.61 -16.90
CA THR A 25 4.10 4.64 -16.88
C THR A 25 4.50 3.24 -17.34
N MET A 26 5.62 3.09 -18.01
CA MET A 26 6.19 1.76 -18.31
C MET A 26 6.53 0.96 -17.05
N TYR A 27 6.70 1.63 -15.91
CA TYR A 27 6.82 0.96 -14.60
C TYR A 27 5.57 0.11 -14.26
N ILE A 28 4.38 0.50 -14.72
CA ILE A 28 3.15 -0.30 -14.57
C ILE A 28 3.31 -1.64 -15.29
N LYS A 29 3.85 -1.61 -16.53
CA LYS A 29 4.15 -2.81 -17.28
C LYS A 29 5.12 -3.72 -16.54
N ASP A 30 6.21 -3.16 -16.00
CA ASP A 30 7.21 -3.91 -15.23
C ASP A 30 6.59 -4.59 -14.00
N ILE A 31 5.64 -3.92 -13.32
CA ILE A 31 4.90 -4.51 -12.18
C ILE A 31 3.98 -5.64 -12.63
N ILE A 32 3.28 -5.50 -13.74
CA ILE A 32 2.37 -6.53 -14.27
C ILE A 32 3.16 -7.77 -14.72
N ASP A 33 4.25 -7.57 -15.44
CA ASP A 33 5.08 -8.66 -15.98
C ASP A 33 5.94 -9.37 -14.93
N ASN A 34 6.13 -8.76 -13.76
CA ASN A 34 6.90 -9.37 -12.68
C ASN A 34 6.15 -10.60 -12.10
N GLU A 35 6.76 -11.76 -12.07
CA GLU A 35 6.14 -13.00 -11.54
C GLU A 35 5.97 -13.01 -10.02
N SER A 36 6.75 -12.20 -9.30
CA SER A 36 6.68 -12.13 -7.83
C SER A 36 5.38 -11.48 -7.37
N ARG A 37 4.70 -12.09 -6.41
CA ARG A 37 3.52 -11.50 -5.78
C ARG A 37 3.87 -10.29 -4.90
N VAL A 38 5.07 -10.26 -4.32
CA VAL A 38 5.54 -9.16 -3.46
C VAL A 38 6.79 -8.57 -4.09
N ILE A 39 6.69 -7.31 -4.50
CA ILE A 39 7.74 -6.55 -5.19
C ILE A 39 8.23 -5.46 -4.25
N LEU A 40 9.50 -5.54 -3.84
CA LEU A 40 10.15 -4.49 -3.05
C LEU A 40 10.99 -3.60 -3.96
N VAL A 41 10.68 -2.31 -3.96
CA VAL A 41 11.38 -1.28 -4.72
C VAL A 41 12.08 -0.30 -3.78
N THR A 42 13.39 -0.43 -3.70
CA THR A 42 14.21 0.48 -2.88
C THR A 42 14.87 1.53 -3.78
N ARG A 43 14.69 2.81 -3.42
CA ARG A 43 15.33 3.96 -4.08
C ARG A 43 15.63 5.04 -3.03
N PRO A 44 16.67 5.85 -3.21
CA PRO A 44 16.95 6.98 -2.34
C PRO A 44 15.77 7.92 -2.19
N ARG A 45 15.80 8.80 -1.19
CA ARG A 45 14.82 9.89 -1.06
C ARG A 45 14.84 10.78 -2.32
N ARG A 46 13.68 11.37 -2.67
CA ARG A 46 13.49 12.27 -3.84
C ARG A 46 13.59 11.59 -5.22
N PHE A 47 13.56 10.27 -5.30
CA PHE A 47 13.54 9.51 -6.57
C PHE A 47 12.11 9.19 -7.08
N GLY A 48 11.10 9.90 -6.57
CA GLY A 48 9.72 9.78 -7.06
C GLY A 48 9.00 8.49 -6.64
N LYS A 49 9.41 7.84 -5.54
CA LYS A 49 8.75 6.61 -5.03
C LYS A 49 7.25 6.84 -4.80
N THR A 50 6.90 7.82 -3.97
CA THR A 50 5.52 8.16 -3.62
C THR A 50 4.70 8.54 -4.86
N LEU A 51 5.27 9.31 -5.79
CA LEU A 51 4.60 9.64 -7.05
C LEU A 51 4.29 8.40 -7.89
N ASN A 52 5.25 7.46 -7.99
CA ASN A 52 5.03 6.20 -8.70
C ASN A 52 3.99 5.31 -7.99
N MET A 53 3.97 5.30 -6.65
CA MET A 53 2.95 4.58 -5.87
C MET A 53 1.56 5.19 -6.07
N SER A 54 1.46 6.52 -6.06
CA SER A 54 0.22 7.24 -6.40
C SER A 54 -0.23 6.93 -7.84
N MET A 55 0.70 6.90 -8.81
CA MET A 55 0.40 6.49 -10.18
C MET A 55 -0.16 5.06 -10.25
N LEU A 56 0.43 4.09 -9.54
CA LEU A 56 -0.07 2.72 -9.49
C LEU A 56 -1.47 2.66 -8.86
N LYS A 57 -1.72 3.43 -7.78
CA LYS A 57 -3.05 3.55 -7.16
C LYS A 57 -4.08 3.98 -8.20
N TYR A 58 -3.85 5.11 -8.89
CA TYR A 58 -4.81 5.61 -9.89
C TYR A 58 -4.94 4.71 -11.10
N TYR A 59 -3.92 3.95 -11.46
CA TYR A 59 -4.00 3.04 -12.58
C TYR A 59 -4.86 1.81 -12.27
N PHE A 60 -4.62 1.15 -11.14
CA PHE A 60 -5.26 -0.13 -10.84
C PHE A 60 -6.65 0.02 -10.19
N ASP A 61 -6.90 1.10 -9.45
CA ASP A 61 -8.05 1.23 -8.56
C ASP A 61 -9.38 1.37 -9.31
N CYS A 62 -10.23 0.36 -9.16
CA CYS A 62 -11.56 0.29 -9.75
C CYS A 62 -12.55 1.33 -9.20
N THR A 63 -12.21 2.04 -8.13
CA THR A 63 -13.03 3.13 -7.59
C THR A 63 -12.76 4.48 -8.25
N GLN A 64 -11.66 4.59 -9.03
CA GLN A 64 -11.22 5.83 -9.67
C GLN A 64 -11.90 6.02 -11.03
N LYS A 65 -12.89 6.93 -11.08
CA LYS A 65 -13.67 7.18 -12.31
C LYS A 65 -12.90 7.90 -13.42
N ASP A 66 -11.86 8.64 -13.04
CA ASP A 66 -11.09 9.51 -13.96
C ASP A 66 -9.80 8.86 -14.48
N SER A 67 -9.57 7.58 -14.20
CA SER A 67 -8.31 6.91 -14.51
C SER A 67 -7.96 6.98 -15.98
N GLU A 68 -8.91 6.74 -16.88
CA GLU A 68 -8.68 6.78 -18.32
C GLU A 68 -8.16 8.16 -18.77
N GLU A 69 -8.77 9.25 -18.30
CA GLU A 69 -8.36 10.61 -18.61
C GLU A 69 -6.94 10.93 -18.10
N LEU A 70 -6.57 10.42 -16.93
CA LEU A 70 -5.24 10.64 -16.36
C LEU A 70 -4.12 9.99 -17.18
N PHE A 71 -4.41 8.88 -17.89
CA PHE A 71 -3.41 8.08 -18.59
C PHE A 71 -3.47 8.17 -20.13
N LYS A 72 -4.50 8.75 -20.73
CA LYS A 72 -4.84 8.69 -22.16
C LYS A 72 -3.68 8.99 -23.12
N ASP A 73 -2.79 9.91 -22.77
CA ASP A 73 -1.67 10.36 -23.58
C ASP A 73 -0.33 9.70 -23.23
N LEU A 74 -0.32 8.80 -22.25
CA LEU A 74 0.88 8.19 -21.70
C LEU A 74 1.23 6.87 -22.40
N LYS A 75 2.49 6.45 -22.24
CA LYS A 75 3.06 5.30 -22.93
C LYS A 75 2.35 3.99 -22.62
N ILE A 76 1.82 3.83 -21.41
CA ILE A 76 1.12 2.61 -21.00
C ILE A 76 -0.14 2.37 -21.82
N MET A 77 -0.85 3.42 -22.24
CA MET A 77 -2.05 3.32 -23.07
C MET A 77 -1.75 2.97 -24.55
N LYS A 78 -0.49 2.92 -24.93
CA LYS A 78 -0.02 2.49 -26.26
C LYS A 78 0.49 1.05 -26.25
N GLN A 79 0.34 0.35 -25.13
CA GLN A 79 0.78 -1.03 -24.97
C GLN A 79 -0.32 -2.02 -25.38
N GLU A 80 0.01 -3.32 -25.29
CA GLU A 80 -0.91 -4.42 -25.57
C GLU A 80 -2.13 -4.40 -24.62
N GLU A 81 -3.26 -4.93 -25.08
CA GLU A 81 -4.53 -5.00 -24.35
C GLU A 81 -4.40 -5.66 -22.97
N LYS A 82 -3.49 -6.62 -22.80
CA LYS A 82 -3.25 -7.27 -21.51
C LYS A 82 -2.84 -6.29 -20.39
N TYR A 83 -2.25 -5.14 -20.74
CA TYR A 83 -1.91 -4.08 -19.81
C TYR A 83 -3.08 -3.11 -19.65
N ILE A 84 -3.62 -2.63 -20.78
CA ILE A 84 -4.71 -1.63 -20.81
C ILE A 84 -5.94 -2.14 -20.05
N SER A 85 -6.31 -3.41 -20.18
CA SER A 85 -7.43 -4.04 -19.47
C SER A 85 -7.28 -4.07 -17.93
N LYS A 86 -6.10 -3.75 -17.41
CA LYS A 86 -5.88 -3.64 -15.96
C LYS A 86 -6.15 -2.23 -15.41
N LEU A 87 -6.39 -1.24 -16.28
CA LEU A 87 -6.76 0.10 -15.88
C LEU A 87 -8.12 0.08 -15.16
N GLY A 88 -8.17 0.55 -13.91
CA GLY A 88 -9.39 0.59 -13.12
C GLY A 88 -10.01 -0.80 -12.84
N TYR A 89 -9.18 -1.86 -12.82
CA TYR A 89 -9.72 -3.22 -12.70
C TYR A 89 -9.75 -3.74 -11.28
N TYR A 90 -8.78 -3.42 -10.43
CA TYR A 90 -8.59 -4.02 -9.11
C TYR A 90 -9.09 -3.12 -7.98
N PRO A 91 -9.62 -3.66 -6.88
CA PRO A 91 -9.63 -2.92 -5.63
C PRO A 91 -8.19 -2.71 -5.15
N VAL A 92 -7.89 -1.51 -4.66
CA VAL A 92 -6.53 -1.13 -4.22
C VAL A 92 -6.56 -0.72 -2.76
N ILE A 93 -5.65 -1.28 -1.96
CA ILE A 93 -5.33 -0.79 -0.62
C ILE A 93 -4.02 -0.01 -0.72
N TYR A 94 -4.03 1.27 -0.31
CA TYR A 94 -2.84 2.11 -0.26
C TYR A 94 -2.53 2.52 1.16
N VAL A 95 -1.32 2.22 1.62
CA VAL A 95 -0.84 2.54 2.96
C VAL A 95 0.48 3.29 2.86
N THR A 96 0.61 4.43 3.52
CA THR A 96 1.91 5.09 3.72
C THR A 96 2.30 5.04 5.19
N LEU A 97 3.52 4.59 5.45
CA LEU A 97 4.07 4.51 6.81
C LEU A 97 5.03 5.66 7.14
N LYS A 98 5.02 6.73 6.32
CA LYS A 98 5.93 7.89 6.47
C LYS A 98 5.86 8.53 7.86
N ASP A 99 4.67 8.55 8.47
CA ASP A 99 4.41 9.20 9.75
C ASP A 99 4.41 8.20 10.93
N ALA A 100 4.63 6.90 10.68
CA ALA A 100 4.63 5.86 11.71
C ALA A 100 5.93 5.76 12.51
N GLY A 101 6.96 6.53 12.16
CA GLY A 101 8.24 6.53 12.88
C GLY A 101 8.26 7.58 14.00
N LEU A 102 7.98 7.18 15.25
CA LEU A 102 7.95 8.05 16.42
C LEU A 102 8.99 7.65 17.48
N MET A 103 9.04 8.38 18.59
CA MET A 103 10.11 8.30 19.59
C MET A 103 10.11 7.03 20.46
N ASN A 104 8.99 6.31 20.54
CA ASN A 104 8.88 5.05 21.29
C ASN A 104 7.82 4.13 20.68
N TYR A 105 7.78 2.88 21.14
CA TYR A 105 6.89 1.84 20.63
C TYR A 105 5.41 2.20 20.79
N ASP A 106 5.00 2.72 21.93
CA ASP A 106 3.60 3.06 22.19
C ASP A 106 3.09 4.15 21.25
N LEU A 107 3.89 5.21 21.03
CA LEU A 107 3.55 6.28 20.10
C LEU A 107 3.52 5.76 18.65
N MET A 108 4.48 4.91 18.27
CA MET A 108 4.46 4.24 16.96
C MET A 108 3.16 3.45 16.77
N MET A 109 2.75 2.67 17.77
CA MET A 109 1.50 1.91 17.72
C MET A 109 0.25 2.79 17.67
N MET A 110 0.22 3.89 18.41
CA MET A 110 -0.87 4.87 18.33
C MET A 110 -0.99 5.47 16.92
N GLN A 111 0.14 5.86 16.34
CA GLN A 111 0.15 6.40 14.98
C GLN A 111 -0.23 5.36 13.94
N LEU A 112 0.23 4.12 14.09
CA LEU A 112 -0.16 3.02 13.21
C LEU A 112 -1.66 2.73 13.27
N LYS A 113 -2.28 2.79 14.47
CA LYS A 113 -3.75 2.71 14.62
C LYS A 113 -4.46 3.82 13.85
N THR A 114 -3.95 5.06 13.92
CA THR A 114 -4.50 6.19 13.17
C THR A 114 -4.40 5.97 11.66
N ILE A 115 -3.25 5.52 11.18
CA ILE A 115 -3.05 5.18 9.75
C ILE A 115 -4.03 4.09 9.31
N MET A 116 -4.17 3.02 10.10
CA MET A 116 -5.10 1.93 9.77
C MET A 116 -6.56 2.39 9.85
N MET A 117 -6.92 3.26 10.78
CA MET A 117 -8.24 3.88 10.86
C MET A 117 -8.56 4.62 9.55
N GLU A 118 -7.65 5.44 9.04
CA GLU A 118 -7.83 6.16 7.78
C GLU A 118 -8.00 5.21 6.59
N VAL A 119 -7.16 4.17 6.50
CA VAL A 119 -7.26 3.14 5.45
C VAL A 119 -8.62 2.43 5.51
N PHE A 120 -9.08 2.03 6.69
CA PHE A 120 -10.39 1.39 6.84
C PHE A 120 -11.55 2.35 6.56
N TYR A 121 -11.39 3.62 6.89
CA TYR A 121 -12.39 4.64 6.60
C TYR A 121 -12.57 4.87 5.09
N GLU A 122 -11.49 4.87 4.30
CA GLU A 122 -11.56 4.91 2.84
C GLU A 122 -12.42 3.76 2.28
N HIS A 123 -12.36 2.58 2.91
CA HIS A 123 -13.05 1.37 2.47
C HIS A 123 -14.33 1.04 3.26
N ARG A 124 -14.86 1.99 4.06
CA ARG A 124 -16.06 1.75 4.90
C ARG A 124 -17.33 1.33 4.13
N TYR A 125 -17.34 1.55 2.82
CA TYR A 125 -18.45 1.14 1.96
C TYR A 125 -18.66 -0.38 1.93
N VAL A 126 -17.65 -1.19 2.26
CA VAL A 126 -17.78 -2.66 2.34
C VAL A 126 -18.77 -3.11 3.42
N LEU A 127 -19.00 -2.28 4.44
CA LEU A 127 -19.99 -2.55 5.49
C LEU A 127 -21.44 -2.65 4.99
N LYS A 128 -21.72 -2.11 3.80
CA LYS A 128 -23.05 -2.08 3.21
C LYS A 128 -23.46 -3.41 2.55
N LYS A 129 -22.48 -4.25 2.19
CA LYS A 129 -22.74 -5.54 1.55
C LYS A 129 -22.74 -6.62 2.64
N GLY A 130 -23.85 -7.28 2.88
CA GLY A 130 -24.14 -8.12 4.04
C GLY A 130 -23.34 -9.43 4.24
N GLU A 131 -22.19 -9.61 3.57
CA GLU A 131 -21.41 -10.85 3.57
C GLU A 131 -20.36 -10.94 4.71
N MET A 132 -20.27 -9.91 5.55
CA MET A 132 -19.30 -9.83 6.64
C MET A 132 -19.83 -10.53 7.89
N SER A 133 -19.05 -11.44 8.47
CA SER A 133 -19.39 -12.07 9.75
C SER A 133 -19.43 -11.02 10.89
N GLU A 134 -20.16 -11.33 11.98
CA GLU A 134 -20.20 -10.43 13.13
C GLU A 134 -18.82 -10.16 13.76
N GLY A 135 -17.94 -11.18 13.77
CA GLY A 135 -16.57 -11.03 14.26
C GLY A 135 -15.77 -10.03 13.42
N GLU A 136 -15.84 -10.17 12.10
CA GLU A 136 -15.18 -9.26 11.15
C GLU A 136 -15.72 -7.83 11.27
N ARG A 137 -17.05 -7.69 11.39
CA ARG A 137 -17.70 -6.39 11.60
C ARG A 137 -17.25 -5.72 12.88
N ARG A 138 -17.08 -6.48 13.98
CA ARG A 138 -16.56 -5.94 15.25
C ARG A 138 -15.12 -5.46 15.10
N ILE A 139 -14.25 -6.24 14.44
CA ILE A 139 -12.87 -5.82 14.18
C ILE A 139 -12.85 -4.57 13.29
N PHE A 140 -13.63 -4.55 12.21
CA PHE A 140 -13.72 -3.41 11.31
C PHE A 140 -14.15 -2.12 12.05
N ASN A 141 -15.15 -2.21 12.91
CA ASN A 141 -15.61 -1.07 13.72
C ASN A 141 -14.55 -0.59 14.71
N ARG A 142 -13.79 -1.50 15.37
CA ARG A 142 -12.66 -1.10 16.21
C ARG A 142 -11.56 -0.38 15.42
N MET A 143 -11.35 -0.76 14.15
CA MET A 143 -10.43 0.01 13.28
C MET A 143 -10.96 1.42 13.04
N LEU A 144 -12.24 1.59 12.76
CA LEU A 144 -12.84 2.91 12.51
C LEU A 144 -12.84 3.83 13.73
N SER A 145 -12.91 3.27 14.96
CA SER A 145 -12.90 4.04 16.21
C SER A 145 -11.51 4.22 16.82
N ALA A 146 -10.44 3.72 16.17
CA ALA A 146 -9.09 3.66 16.70
C ALA A 146 -8.94 2.83 18.01
N GLU A 147 -9.92 1.98 18.32
CA GLU A 147 -9.94 1.07 19.49
C GLU A 147 -9.32 -0.30 19.19
N ALA A 148 -8.79 -0.49 17.98
CA ALA A 148 -8.12 -1.72 17.58
C ALA A 148 -6.96 -2.04 18.52
N ASN A 149 -6.88 -3.30 18.95
CA ASN A 149 -5.72 -3.78 19.70
C ASN A 149 -4.57 -4.16 18.73
N GLU A 150 -3.42 -4.50 19.29
CA GLU A 150 -2.23 -4.82 18.48
C GLU A 150 -2.45 -6.02 17.54
N ILE A 151 -3.17 -7.05 17.99
CA ILE A 151 -3.51 -8.22 17.18
C ILE A 151 -4.44 -7.84 16.02
N ASP A 152 -5.39 -6.95 16.26
CA ASP A 152 -6.27 -6.44 15.20
C ASP A 152 -5.44 -5.73 14.12
N ILE A 153 -4.47 -4.90 14.53
CA ILE A 153 -3.57 -4.21 13.58
C ILE A 153 -2.71 -5.21 12.81
N MET A 154 -2.12 -6.20 13.48
CA MET A 154 -1.32 -7.25 12.83
C MET A 154 -2.08 -7.99 11.72
N ASN A 155 -3.39 -8.14 11.86
CA ASN A 155 -4.24 -8.84 10.90
C ASN A 155 -5.03 -7.91 9.95
N SER A 156 -4.91 -6.60 10.12
CA SER A 156 -5.75 -5.59 9.48
C SER A 156 -5.74 -5.67 7.94
N LEU A 157 -4.57 -5.70 7.33
CA LEU A 157 -4.44 -5.71 5.87
C LEU A 157 -4.93 -7.01 5.24
N LYS A 158 -4.76 -8.16 5.92
CA LYS A 158 -5.32 -9.43 5.47
C LYS A 158 -6.85 -9.42 5.54
N LEU A 159 -7.42 -8.91 6.64
CA LEU A 159 -8.86 -8.76 6.78
C LEU A 159 -9.43 -7.85 5.69
N LEU A 160 -8.84 -6.67 5.51
CA LEU A 160 -9.30 -5.71 4.51
C LEU A 160 -9.20 -6.28 3.09
N SER A 161 -8.10 -7.00 2.77
CA SER A 161 -7.95 -7.68 1.49
C SER A 161 -9.07 -8.70 1.25
N LYS A 162 -9.42 -9.50 2.28
CA LYS A 162 -10.54 -10.45 2.21
C LYS A 162 -11.85 -9.74 1.91
N LEU A 163 -12.17 -8.70 2.67
CA LEU A 163 -13.44 -7.97 2.53
C LEU A 163 -13.58 -7.29 1.17
N LEU A 164 -12.50 -6.70 0.66
CA LEU A 164 -12.50 -6.10 -0.67
C LEU A 164 -12.63 -7.16 -1.78
N ASN A 165 -11.93 -8.29 -1.62
CA ASN A 165 -12.06 -9.41 -2.56
C ASN A 165 -13.52 -9.93 -2.62
N GLN A 166 -14.16 -10.11 -1.48
CA GLN A 166 -15.56 -10.51 -1.39
C GLN A 166 -16.51 -9.46 -1.99
N TYR A 167 -16.24 -8.17 -1.73
CA TYR A 167 -17.09 -7.08 -2.21
C TYR A 167 -17.06 -6.94 -3.74
N TYR A 168 -15.86 -7.01 -4.35
CA TYR A 168 -15.67 -6.81 -5.79
C TYR A 168 -15.61 -8.09 -6.60
N ASN A 169 -15.50 -9.25 -5.95
CA ASN A 169 -15.19 -10.55 -6.58
C ASN A 169 -13.92 -10.47 -7.46
N LYS A 170 -12.92 -9.76 -6.98
CA LYS A 170 -11.64 -9.52 -7.66
C LYS A 170 -10.49 -9.56 -6.64
N PRO A 171 -9.30 -10.05 -7.02
CA PRO A 171 -8.14 -9.96 -6.15
C PRO A 171 -7.72 -8.49 -5.94
N VAL A 172 -6.97 -8.26 -4.88
CA VAL A 172 -6.61 -6.91 -4.38
C VAL A 172 -5.17 -6.56 -4.74
N ILE A 173 -4.91 -5.32 -5.14
CA ILE A 173 -3.56 -4.76 -5.20
C ILE A 173 -3.28 -4.05 -3.87
N LEU A 174 -2.16 -4.39 -3.24
CA LEU A 174 -1.70 -3.75 -2.01
C LEU A 174 -0.45 -2.91 -2.29
N LEU A 175 -0.51 -1.64 -1.94
CA LEU A 175 0.56 -0.66 -2.12
C LEU A 175 1.00 -0.15 -0.74
N ILE A 176 2.27 -0.35 -0.37
CA ILE A 176 2.83 0.12 0.91
C ILE A 176 3.99 1.06 0.63
N ASP A 177 3.84 2.33 0.95
CA ASP A 177 4.90 3.33 0.78
C ASP A 177 5.65 3.58 2.10
N GLU A 178 6.97 3.77 1.98
CA GLU A 178 7.89 4.06 3.09
C GLU A 178 7.87 3.02 4.22
N TYR A 179 7.84 1.73 3.85
CA TYR A 179 7.72 0.59 4.77
C TYR A 179 8.79 0.51 5.86
N ASP A 180 9.95 1.08 5.60
CA ASP A 180 11.15 1.01 6.45
C ASP A 180 11.28 2.20 7.42
N VAL A 181 10.47 3.25 7.29
CA VAL A 181 10.51 4.43 8.15
C VAL A 181 10.29 4.09 9.63
N PRO A 182 9.29 3.30 10.02
CA PRO A 182 9.08 2.95 11.44
C PRO A 182 10.28 2.22 12.03
N LEU A 183 10.91 1.32 11.27
CA LEU A 183 12.06 0.54 11.73
C LEU A 183 13.34 1.38 11.83
N GLN A 184 13.53 2.33 10.90
CA GLN A 184 14.65 3.26 10.97
C GLN A 184 14.53 4.14 12.23
N GLN A 185 13.34 4.66 12.54
CA GLN A 185 13.11 5.46 13.73
C GLN A 185 13.21 4.62 15.00
N ALA A 186 12.71 3.39 14.99
CA ALA A 186 12.85 2.47 16.12
C ALA A 186 14.32 2.17 16.45
N TYR A 187 15.17 2.04 15.42
CA TYR A 187 16.62 1.88 15.61
C TYR A 187 17.25 3.13 16.25
N ILE A 188 16.90 4.31 15.76
CA ILE A 188 17.42 5.59 16.29
C ILE A 188 17.02 5.81 17.75
N HIS A 189 15.79 5.41 18.12
CA HIS A 189 15.20 5.65 19.42
C HIS A 189 15.27 4.47 20.40
N GLY A 190 15.92 3.37 20.02
CA GLY A 190 16.26 2.26 20.92
C GLY A 190 15.17 1.22 21.19
N TYR A 191 14.07 1.19 20.40
CA TYR A 191 12.99 0.19 20.52
C TYR A 191 12.92 -0.74 19.27
N TYR A 192 14.06 -0.96 18.59
CA TYR A 192 14.13 -1.70 17.32
C TYR A 192 13.62 -3.14 17.41
N GLU A 193 13.98 -3.87 18.48
CA GLU A 193 13.60 -5.29 18.62
C GLU A 193 12.09 -5.46 18.75
N GLU A 194 11.42 -4.58 19.51
CA GLU A 194 9.96 -4.57 19.68
C GLU A 194 9.28 -4.27 18.34
N ALA A 195 9.73 -3.24 17.64
CA ALA A 195 9.21 -2.86 16.32
C ALA A 195 9.40 -3.98 15.28
N VAL A 196 10.59 -4.61 15.23
CA VAL A 196 10.85 -5.75 14.34
C VAL A 196 9.96 -6.94 14.68
N GLY A 197 9.75 -7.24 15.97
CA GLY A 197 8.85 -8.29 16.43
C GLY A 197 7.45 -8.08 15.86
N PHE A 198 6.90 -6.89 16.04
CA PHE A 198 5.60 -6.49 15.50
C PHE A 198 5.53 -6.58 13.96
N TYR A 199 6.45 -5.92 13.24
CA TYR A 199 6.41 -5.86 11.77
C TYR A 199 6.65 -7.21 11.10
N LYS A 200 7.39 -8.14 11.71
CA LYS A 200 7.49 -9.53 11.23
C LYS A 200 6.13 -10.22 11.18
N ILE A 201 5.31 -10.04 12.21
CA ILE A 201 3.97 -10.63 12.27
C ILE A 201 3.05 -9.89 11.31
N PHE A 202 3.02 -8.55 11.35
CA PHE A 202 2.20 -7.71 10.49
C PHE A 202 2.38 -8.02 9.00
N TYR A 203 3.63 -8.00 8.52
CA TYR A 203 3.92 -8.34 7.11
C TYR A 203 3.80 -9.84 6.83
N GLY A 204 4.18 -10.69 7.80
CA GLY A 204 4.02 -12.12 7.67
C GLY A 204 2.56 -12.52 7.45
N THR A 205 1.64 -11.98 8.25
CA THR A 205 0.19 -12.22 8.13
C THR A 205 -0.37 -11.64 6.83
N THR A 206 0.14 -10.46 6.43
CA THR A 206 -0.34 -9.77 5.24
C THR A 206 0.04 -10.50 3.95
N PHE A 207 1.28 -11.04 3.86
CA PHE A 207 1.80 -11.57 2.58
C PHE A 207 1.80 -13.09 2.48
N LYS A 208 1.99 -13.80 3.61
CA LYS A 208 1.99 -15.27 3.59
C LYS A 208 0.57 -15.78 3.58
N ASP A 209 0.34 -16.73 2.68
CA ASP A 209 -0.94 -17.43 2.59
C ASP A 209 -2.16 -16.49 2.56
N ASN A 210 -2.01 -15.35 1.86
CA ASN A 210 -3.10 -14.42 1.61
C ASN A 210 -3.59 -14.61 0.16
N PRO A 211 -4.64 -15.40 -0.07
CA PRO A 211 -5.14 -15.71 -1.41
C PRO A 211 -5.87 -14.53 -2.06
N TYR A 212 -6.18 -13.49 -1.31
CA TYR A 212 -6.95 -12.33 -1.77
C TYR A 212 -6.10 -11.29 -2.50
N LEU A 213 -4.75 -11.39 -2.42
CA LEU A 213 -3.85 -10.46 -3.09
C LEU A 213 -3.46 -10.95 -4.49
N GLU A 214 -3.56 -10.06 -5.47
CA GLU A 214 -2.95 -10.21 -6.80
C GLU A 214 -1.47 -9.86 -6.74
N LYS A 215 -1.18 -8.63 -6.34
CA LYS A 215 0.17 -8.06 -6.23
C LYS A 215 0.30 -7.19 -5.00
N THR A 216 1.50 -7.16 -4.46
CA THR A 216 1.90 -6.17 -3.46
C THR A 216 3.13 -5.43 -3.95
N VAL A 217 3.09 -4.10 -3.95
CA VAL A 217 4.26 -3.25 -4.22
C VAL A 217 4.62 -2.50 -2.95
N ILE A 218 5.88 -2.60 -2.55
CA ILE A 218 6.40 -2.02 -1.32
C ILE A 218 7.54 -1.08 -1.69
N THR A 219 7.56 0.14 -1.16
CA THR A 219 8.66 1.08 -1.38
C THR A 219 9.34 1.48 -0.08
N GLY A 220 10.63 1.74 -0.16
CA GLY A 220 11.46 2.21 0.94
C GLY A 220 12.82 2.72 0.48
N VAL A 221 13.68 3.08 1.42
CA VAL A 221 15.05 3.55 1.17
C VAL A 221 16.05 2.41 1.32
N SER A 222 15.85 1.54 2.32
CA SER A 222 16.81 0.50 2.68
C SER A 222 16.28 -0.92 2.43
N ARG A 223 17.21 -1.87 2.25
CA ARG A 223 16.91 -3.30 2.19
C ARG A 223 17.01 -4.00 3.54
N VAL A 224 17.50 -3.30 4.56
CA VAL A 224 17.82 -3.89 5.89
C VAL A 224 16.59 -4.57 6.50
N ALA A 225 15.43 -3.96 6.35
CA ALA A 225 14.18 -4.55 6.80
C ALA A 225 13.81 -5.85 6.06
N LYS A 226 14.30 -6.09 4.85
CA LYS A 226 14.01 -7.33 4.09
C LYS A 226 14.58 -8.57 4.77
N GLU A 227 15.81 -8.51 5.23
CA GLU A 227 16.48 -9.65 5.85
C GLU A 227 15.90 -9.98 7.22
N SER A 228 15.54 -8.96 8.01
CA SER A 228 14.95 -9.16 9.33
C SER A 228 13.44 -9.49 9.29
N ILE A 229 12.68 -8.97 8.31
CA ILE A 229 11.22 -9.11 8.24
C ILE A 229 10.78 -10.22 7.29
N PHE A 230 11.44 -10.39 6.14
CA PHE A 230 11.00 -11.30 5.07
C PHE A 230 11.82 -12.60 4.98
N SER A 231 12.99 -12.71 5.66
CA SER A 231 13.77 -13.93 5.61
C SER A 231 13.16 -15.04 6.46
N ARG A 232 12.97 -16.22 5.85
CA ARG A 232 12.93 -17.46 6.63
C ARG A 232 14.32 -17.63 7.28
N ARG A 233 14.41 -17.66 8.62
CA ARG A 233 15.54 -18.34 9.23
C ARG A 233 15.52 -19.78 8.68
N LYS A 234 16.49 -20.11 7.82
CA LYS A 234 16.91 -21.50 7.72
C LYS A 234 17.52 -21.82 9.08
N GLN A 235 16.75 -22.44 9.96
CA GLN A 235 17.34 -23.17 11.07
C GLN A 235 18.00 -24.37 10.42
N PHE A 236 19.33 -24.38 10.47
CA PHE A 236 20.13 -25.59 10.40
C PHE A 236 20.27 -26.13 11.81
#